data_11dab7c1f761c2daa6d392f082cbb5e9
#
_entry.id   11dab7c1f761c2daa6d392f082cbb5e9
#
_cell.length_a   1.000
_cell.length_b   1.000
_cell.length_c   1.000
_cell.angle_alpha   90.00
_cell.angle_beta   90.00
_cell.angle_gamma   90.00
#
_symmetry.space_group_name_H-M   'P 1'
#
loop_
_entity.id
_entity.type
_entity.pdbx_description
1 polymer ?
#
loop_
_entity_poly.entity_id
_entity_poly.type
_entity_poly.pdbx_seq_one_letter_code
_entity_poly.pdbx_strand_id
1 'polypeptide(L)'
;MTEIYQKLEKIVSTQNISNSIYVRHAYSRNVDLVLQGIPDVVIRPKDAKEISEILKVANEENIPVIPRGAGICEFGGSKPIGNGGIVLDMKRMNNFLNLDQDNLIVTVEAGISWGKLNEYLCQYGLYTGCMGPGSGMSASIGGGISHHSVGGGGCAKYGACTNQLVSLEVVLPTGEIIETGSQSNKHSKHPFNRFGNGPDLTGLFCGDNGIYGVKTKISLQIFPKPEFAEYKTFLMPRKSADTAAQIMTEIRAKGIDVYDTMFIPDVVVALTTQQGFSPLWEHIKRKRGMLFYTIEANSEKELEENVKVLDQIILNTKSEYLGPEIADGNIAKWHYTEQGYWQFYHNLWGLFPTLQPLTSECFCPINLFPVILQDIDQWDLEHDTDMRKILEITKVRPISGSGPILLIDGNNVEITCGFTSFWSYYDGKIYKEIEELNIKLWKSLLKRVTEHGVQWYMMGDYMSRLMVDIGAYSEEYYTLMKGIKKLLDPNMILSRGKFNFWDESKSE
;
A
#
# COMPACT_ATOMS: atom_id res chain seq x y z
N MET A 1 17.27 7.19 29.85
CA MET A 1 15.82 7.16 29.48
C MET A 1 14.95 8.09 30.31
N THR A 2 15.05 8.14 31.65
CA THR A 2 14.16 9.02 32.46
C THR A 2 14.32 10.51 32.13
N GLU A 3 15.55 11.00 31.98
CA GLU A 3 15.83 12.39 31.63
C GLU A 3 15.36 12.74 30.21
N ILE A 4 15.60 11.84 29.24
CA ILE A 4 15.15 11.99 27.86
C ILE A 4 13.61 12.02 27.81
N TYR A 5 12.95 11.13 28.54
CA TYR A 5 11.49 11.12 28.63
C TYR A 5 10.95 12.47 29.13
N GLN A 6 11.57 13.05 30.16
CA GLN A 6 11.18 14.37 30.68
C GLN A 6 11.42 15.52 29.69
N LYS A 7 12.51 15.45 28.88
CA LYS A 7 12.73 16.40 27.78
C LYS A 7 11.60 16.32 26.75
N LEU A 8 11.26 15.10 26.32
CA LEU A 8 10.21 14.86 25.33
C LEU A 8 8.80 15.22 25.85
N GLU A 9 8.53 14.94 27.13
CA GLU A 9 7.26 15.27 27.79
C GLU A 9 6.99 16.79 27.81
N LYS A 10 8.03 17.60 27.99
CA LYS A 10 7.91 19.07 27.94
C LYS A 10 7.53 19.59 26.56
N ILE A 11 7.87 18.86 25.49
CA ILE A 11 7.52 19.23 24.10
C ILE A 11 6.04 18.99 23.84
N VAL A 12 5.53 17.79 24.20
CA VAL A 12 4.20 17.35 23.74
C VAL A 12 3.14 17.28 24.83
N SER A 13 3.48 17.54 26.09
CA SER A 13 2.69 17.35 27.31
C SER A 13 2.47 15.88 27.69
N THR A 14 2.25 15.63 28.99
CA THR A 14 2.14 14.29 29.62
C THR A 14 1.10 13.37 28.95
N GLN A 15 -0.03 13.92 28.50
CA GLN A 15 -1.10 13.12 27.89
C GLN A 15 -0.78 12.62 26.46
N ASN A 16 0.29 13.11 25.84
CA ASN A 16 0.68 12.82 24.47
C ASN A 16 1.97 12.02 24.34
N ILE A 17 2.50 11.54 25.44
CA ILE A 17 3.68 10.68 25.51
C ILE A 17 3.40 9.50 26.47
N SER A 18 3.88 8.33 26.14
CA SER A 18 3.74 7.15 27.02
C SER A 18 4.90 6.18 26.86
N ASN A 19 5.43 5.74 27.99
CA ASN A 19 6.36 4.61 28.11
C ASN A 19 5.71 3.41 28.80
N SER A 20 4.39 3.42 28.99
CA SER A 20 3.63 2.32 29.56
C SER A 20 3.85 1.04 28.74
N ILE A 21 4.10 -0.08 29.42
CA ILE A 21 4.34 -1.37 28.79
C ILE A 21 3.19 -1.79 27.87
N TYR A 22 1.95 -1.48 28.21
CA TYR A 22 0.76 -1.79 27.41
C TYR A 22 0.75 -1.00 26.09
N VAL A 23 1.05 0.31 26.15
CA VAL A 23 1.14 1.17 24.96
C VAL A 23 2.30 0.70 24.08
N ARG A 24 3.49 0.49 24.64
CA ARG A 24 4.67 0.05 23.92
C ARG A 24 4.42 -1.26 23.16
N HIS A 25 3.77 -2.24 23.78
CA HIS A 25 3.37 -3.49 23.12
C HIS A 25 2.33 -3.28 22.01
N ALA A 26 1.37 -2.39 22.18
CA ALA A 26 0.40 -2.06 21.12
C ALA A 26 1.07 -1.48 19.87
N TYR A 27 2.18 -0.76 20.03
CA TYR A 27 2.94 -0.17 18.93
C TYR A 27 4.12 -1.02 18.44
N SER A 28 4.37 -2.18 19.04
CA SER A 28 5.41 -3.12 18.60
C SER A 28 4.97 -4.00 17.43
N ARG A 29 3.70 -3.92 17.04
CA ARG A 29 3.08 -4.82 16.07
C ARG A 29 2.38 -4.07 14.95
N ASN A 30 2.40 -4.68 13.78
CA ASN A 30 1.56 -4.40 12.62
C ASN A 30 0.82 -5.66 12.24
N VAL A 31 0.22 -5.67 11.06
CA VAL A 31 -0.27 -6.89 10.41
C VAL A 31 0.89 -7.85 10.11
N ASP A 32 2.05 -7.32 9.71
CA ASP A 32 3.29 -8.09 9.54
C ASP A 32 3.86 -8.58 10.88
N LEU A 33 4.24 -9.87 10.95
CA LEU A 33 4.84 -10.51 12.12
C LEU A 33 6.35 -10.77 12.01
N VAL A 34 6.97 -10.49 10.87
CA VAL A 34 8.33 -10.98 10.55
C VAL A 34 9.40 -10.29 11.39
N LEU A 35 9.31 -9.00 11.59
CA LEU A 35 10.25 -8.24 12.43
C LEU A 35 9.47 -7.49 13.51
N GLN A 36 9.78 -7.75 14.76
CA GLN A 36 9.12 -7.09 15.88
C GLN A 36 10.15 -6.42 16.78
N GLY A 37 9.82 -5.19 17.20
CA GLY A 37 10.61 -4.45 18.16
C GLY A 37 9.70 -3.62 19.07
N ILE A 38 10.01 -3.56 20.35
CA ILE A 38 9.24 -2.80 21.33
C ILE A 38 9.85 -1.41 21.45
N PRO A 39 9.12 -0.33 21.12
CA PRO A 39 9.63 1.04 21.30
C PRO A 39 9.87 1.36 22.78
N ASP A 40 10.75 2.30 23.07
CA ASP A 40 10.92 2.82 24.42
C ASP A 40 9.78 3.75 24.80
N VAL A 41 9.32 4.55 23.83
CA VAL A 41 8.29 5.55 24.05
C VAL A 41 7.44 5.75 22.79
N VAL A 42 6.17 6.06 22.99
CA VAL A 42 5.23 6.45 21.93
C VAL A 42 4.84 7.91 22.18
N ILE A 43 4.94 8.74 21.13
CA ILE A 43 4.65 10.16 21.17
C ILE A 43 3.61 10.50 20.11
N ARG A 44 2.64 11.35 20.46
CA ARG A 44 1.60 11.86 19.55
C ARG A 44 1.77 13.38 19.33
N PRO A 45 2.58 13.80 18.37
CA PRO A 45 2.79 15.22 18.08
C PRO A 45 1.54 15.85 17.45
N LYS A 46 1.38 17.17 17.63
CA LYS A 46 0.26 17.92 17.06
C LYS A 46 0.61 18.72 15.80
N ASP A 47 1.89 19.02 15.60
CA ASP A 47 2.36 19.88 14.50
C ASP A 47 3.83 19.62 14.14
N ALA A 48 4.28 20.21 13.05
CA ALA A 48 5.65 20.10 12.56
C ALA A 48 6.69 20.64 13.58
N LYS A 49 6.32 21.61 14.42
CA LYS A 49 7.25 22.19 15.42
C LYS A 49 7.53 21.19 16.54
N GLU A 50 6.50 20.52 17.07
CA GLU A 50 6.72 19.46 18.05
C GLU A 50 7.58 18.33 17.47
N ILE A 51 7.35 17.94 16.20
CA ILE A 51 8.15 16.91 15.53
C ILE A 51 9.60 17.39 15.37
N SER A 52 9.82 18.64 14.96
CA SER A 52 11.16 19.24 14.85
C SER A 52 11.93 19.15 16.17
N GLU A 53 11.33 19.56 17.26
CA GLU A 53 11.97 19.50 18.59
C GLU A 53 12.23 18.05 19.06
N ILE A 54 11.30 17.12 18.79
CA ILE A 54 11.50 15.69 19.09
C ILE A 54 12.68 15.13 18.29
N LEU A 55 12.77 15.44 16.98
CA LEU A 55 13.85 14.95 16.13
C LEU A 55 15.20 15.54 16.53
N LYS A 56 15.28 16.79 16.96
CA LYS A 56 16.51 17.39 17.52
C LYS A 56 16.99 16.62 18.74
N VAL A 57 16.09 16.36 19.70
CA VAL A 57 16.43 15.56 20.89
C VAL A 57 16.87 14.16 20.49
N ALA A 58 16.16 13.50 19.57
CA ALA A 58 16.50 12.17 19.09
C ALA A 58 17.87 12.13 18.39
N ASN A 59 18.21 13.18 17.65
CA ASN A 59 19.49 13.33 16.95
C ASN A 59 20.65 13.52 17.92
N GLU A 60 20.49 14.41 18.92
CA GLU A 60 21.47 14.64 19.97
C GLU A 60 21.77 13.38 20.78
N GLU A 61 20.76 12.59 21.09
CA GLU A 61 20.86 11.39 21.92
C GLU A 61 21.01 10.08 21.07
N ASN A 62 21.13 10.21 19.75
CA ASN A 62 21.22 9.08 18.79
C ASN A 62 20.10 8.03 18.92
N ILE A 63 18.87 8.46 19.13
CA ILE A 63 17.69 7.60 19.35
C ILE A 63 16.96 7.36 18.05
N PRO A 64 16.65 6.08 17.68
CA PRO A 64 15.84 5.78 16.51
C PRO A 64 14.43 6.36 16.62
N VAL A 65 13.91 6.89 15.50
CA VAL A 65 12.55 7.44 15.40
C VAL A 65 11.80 6.78 14.25
N ILE A 66 10.58 6.33 14.51
CA ILE A 66 9.72 5.67 13.53
C ILE A 66 8.42 6.43 13.39
N PRO A 67 8.15 7.10 12.26
CA PRO A 67 6.86 7.69 11.96
C PRO A 67 5.81 6.59 11.76
N ARG A 68 4.63 6.77 12.36
CA ARG A 68 3.51 5.84 12.25
C ARG A 68 2.22 6.58 11.91
N GLY A 69 1.64 6.26 10.76
CA GLY A 69 0.27 6.64 10.40
C GLY A 69 -0.74 5.71 11.07
N ALA A 70 -1.60 5.07 10.30
CA ALA A 70 -2.57 4.11 10.82
C ALA A 70 -1.95 2.77 11.30
N GLY A 71 -0.78 2.40 10.79
CA GLY A 71 -0.09 1.17 11.15
C GLY A 71 -0.72 -0.09 10.56
N ILE A 72 -1.40 0.03 9.43
CA ILE A 72 -2.17 -1.07 8.80
C ILE A 72 -1.46 -1.70 7.59
N CYS A 73 -0.24 -1.29 7.28
CA CYS A 73 0.52 -1.89 6.19
C CYS A 73 0.87 -3.35 6.51
N GLU A 74 0.55 -4.25 5.59
CA GLU A 74 0.80 -5.69 5.71
C GLU A 74 2.28 -6.04 5.74
N PHE A 75 3.09 -5.16 5.14
CA PHE A 75 4.54 -5.36 4.99
C PHE A 75 5.36 -4.67 6.10
N GLY A 76 4.70 -4.17 7.13
CA GLY A 76 5.34 -3.41 8.20
C GLY A 76 5.56 -1.94 7.85
N GLY A 77 6.65 -1.37 8.35
CA GLY A 77 7.09 -0.01 8.02
C GLY A 77 6.78 1.05 9.07
N SER A 78 6.04 0.71 10.11
CA SER A 78 5.62 1.66 11.14
C SER A 78 5.81 1.14 12.56
N LYS A 79 6.75 0.22 12.75
CA LYS A 79 7.20 -0.35 14.03
C LYS A 79 8.73 -0.35 14.08
N PRO A 80 9.35 -0.40 15.27
CA PRO A 80 10.79 -0.53 15.39
C PRO A 80 11.30 -1.85 14.77
N ILE A 81 12.45 -1.79 14.12
CA ILE A 81 13.25 -2.97 13.78
C ILE A 81 14.22 -3.19 14.94
N GLY A 82 13.95 -4.20 15.77
CA GLY A 82 14.63 -4.36 17.06
C GLY A 82 13.99 -3.51 18.16
N ASN A 83 14.49 -3.66 19.38
CA ASN A 83 13.97 -2.97 20.56
C ASN A 83 14.52 -1.55 20.69
N GLY A 84 13.72 -0.66 21.23
CA GLY A 84 14.07 0.71 21.55
C GLY A 84 13.53 1.76 20.57
N GLY A 85 13.84 3.01 20.83
CA GLY A 85 13.48 4.14 20.01
C GLY A 85 12.10 4.77 20.29
N ILE A 86 11.79 5.78 19.49
CA ILE A 86 10.57 6.58 19.57
C ILE A 86 9.65 6.21 18.43
N VAL A 87 8.39 5.89 18.72
CA VAL A 87 7.33 5.85 17.69
C VAL A 87 6.57 7.18 17.71
N LEU A 88 6.53 7.86 16.56
CA LEU A 88 5.72 9.06 16.34
C LEU A 88 4.36 8.66 15.78
N ASP A 89 3.33 8.65 16.61
CA ASP A 89 1.95 8.40 16.16
C ASP A 89 1.33 9.69 15.61
N MET A 90 1.18 9.74 14.30
CA MET A 90 0.73 10.93 13.56
C MET A 90 -0.78 11.17 13.65
N LYS A 91 -1.54 10.34 14.37
CA LYS A 91 -3.02 10.40 14.39
C LYS A 91 -3.62 11.68 14.97
N ARG A 92 -2.86 12.48 15.73
CA ARG A 92 -3.33 13.81 16.17
C ARG A 92 -3.31 14.84 15.04
N MET A 93 -2.48 14.64 14.03
CA MET A 93 -2.39 15.51 12.86
C MET A 93 -3.42 15.08 11.81
N ASN A 94 -4.70 15.35 12.08
CA ASN A 94 -5.81 14.84 11.29
C ASN A 94 -6.83 15.91 10.84
N ASN A 95 -6.37 17.15 10.67
CA ASN A 95 -7.19 18.29 10.29
C ASN A 95 -7.19 18.51 8.77
N PHE A 96 -8.32 19.07 8.28
CA PHE A 96 -8.37 19.75 6.99
C PHE A 96 -7.80 21.16 7.18
N LEU A 97 -6.88 21.54 6.32
CA LEU A 97 -6.19 22.83 6.41
C LEU A 97 -6.73 23.83 5.39
N ASN A 98 -6.95 23.39 4.16
CA ASN A 98 -7.49 24.23 3.09
C ASN A 98 -8.18 23.38 2.02
N LEU A 99 -9.26 23.91 1.45
CA LEU A 99 -9.91 23.41 0.23
C LEU A 99 -9.99 24.55 -0.77
N ASP A 100 -9.14 24.49 -1.79
CA ASP A 100 -9.13 25.42 -2.92
C ASP A 100 -9.94 24.82 -4.06
N GLN A 101 -11.22 25.21 -4.15
CA GLN A 101 -12.13 24.69 -5.15
C GLN A 101 -11.85 25.25 -6.55
N ASP A 102 -11.28 26.46 -6.66
CA ASP A 102 -10.97 27.10 -7.93
C ASP A 102 -9.79 26.40 -8.62
N ASN A 103 -8.78 25.98 -7.84
CA ASN A 103 -7.61 25.29 -8.35
C ASN A 103 -7.69 23.76 -8.17
N LEU A 104 -8.77 23.24 -7.59
CA LEU A 104 -8.98 21.82 -7.33
C LEU A 104 -7.84 21.19 -6.50
N ILE A 105 -7.53 21.82 -5.37
CA ILE A 105 -6.48 21.35 -4.47
C ILE A 105 -7.01 21.30 -3.03
N VAL A 106 -6.75 20.20 -2.34
CA VAL A 106 -6.97 20.07 -0.91
C VAL A 106 -5.64 19.95 -0.17
N THR A 107 -5.51 20.67 0.95
CA THR A 107 -4.37 20.54 1.86
C THR A 107 -4.84 19.99 3.19
N VAL A 108 -4.18 18.95 3.66
CA VAL A 108 -4.52 18.23 4.88
C VAL A 108 -3.29 17.90 5.72
N GLU A 109 -3.49 17.57 6.98
CA GLU A 109 -2.45 16.99 7.82
C GLU A 109 -2.25 15.50 7.49
N ALA A 110 -1.01 15.02 7.63
CA ALA A 110 -0.58 13.69 7.17
C ALA A 110 -1.24 12.50 7.88
N GLY A 111 -1.75 12.70 9.09
CA GLY A 111 -2.42 11.67 9.89
C GLY A 111 -3.88 11.46 9.57
N ILE A 112 -4.50 12.31 8.73
CA ILE A 112 -5.90 12.15 8.30
C ILE A 112 -6.04 10.86 7.47
N SER A 113 -7.17 10.18 7.59
CA SER A 113 -7.44 8.98 6.78
C SER A 113 -8.00 9.34 5.40
N TRP A 114 -7.72 8.46 4.41
CA TRP A 114 -8.31 8.56 3.08
C TRP A 114 -9.84 8.58 3.13
N GLY A 115 -10.44 7.76 4.01
CA GLY A 115 -11.90 7.76 4.19
C GLY A 115 -12.46 9.10 4.63
N LYS A 116 -11.86 9.68 5.68
CA LYS A 116 -12.29 10.98 6.20
C LYS A 116 -12.11 12.08 5.15
N LEU A 117 -11.04 12.01 4.34
CA LEU A 117 -10.81 12.98 3.27
C LEU A 117 -11.89 12.86 2.17
N ASN A 118 -12.14 11.65 1.67
CA ASN A 118 -13.14 11.46 0.61
C ASN A 118 -14.57 11.78 1.08
N GLU A 119 -14.94 11.42 2.31
CA GLU A 119 -16.22 11.81 2.91
C GLU A 119 -16.39 13.33 2.96
N TYR A 120 -15.34 14.05 3.34
CA TYR A 120 -15.34 15.51 3.33
C TYR A 120 -15.48 16.08 1.91
N LEU A 121 -14.69 15.61 0.96
CA LEU A 121 -14.71 16.11 -0.42
C LEU A 121 -16.05 15.83 -1.12
N CYS A 122 -16.68 14.69 -0.85
CA CYS A 122 -18.00 14.35 -1.41
C CYS A 122 -19.08 15.39 -1.10
N GLN A 123 -18.98 16.10 0.02
CA GLN A 123 -19.92 17.18 0.38
C GLN A 123 -19.88 18.37 -0.61
N TYR A 124 -18.78 18.49 -1.36
CA TYR A 124 -18.54 19.50 -2.39
C TYR A 124 -18.65 18.96 -3.82
N GLY A 125 -19.10 17.71 -4.00
CA GLY A 125 -19.09 17.05 -5.30
C GLY A 125 -17.69 16.74 -5.84
N LEU A 126 -16.71 16.60 -4.96
CA LEU A 126 -15.30 16.37 -5.27
C LEU A 126 -14.83 15.02 -4.72
N TYR A 127 -13.73 14.49 -5.25
CA TYR A 127 -13.05 13.30 -4.76
C TYR A 127 -11.54 13.34 -5.08
N THR A 128 -10.77 12.41 -4.53
CA THR A 128 -9.32 12.36 -4.72
C THR A 128 -8.89 11.72 -6.04
N GLY A 129 -9.80 11.20 -6.85
CA GLY A 129 -9.43 10.38 -8.01
C GLY A 129 -8.97 8.99 -7.60
N CYS A 130 -7.68 8.76 -7.39
CA CYS A 130 -7.22 7.57 -6.69
C CYS A 130 -7.60 7.66 -5.20
N MET A 131 -8.28 6.63 -4.71
CA MET A 131 -8.81 6.59 -3.33
C MET A 131 -7.81 6.06 -2.30
N GLY A 132 -6.53 6.00 -2.65
CA GLY A 132 -5.46 5.54 -1.75
C GLY A 132 -5.22 4.03 -1.79
N PRO A 133 -4.73 3.41 -0.71
CA PRO A 133 -4.46 1.99 -0.65
C PRO A 133 -5.71 1.14 -0.53
N GLY A 134 -5.64 -0.13 -0.89
CA GLY A 134 -6.72 -1.11 -0.73
C GLY A 134 -7.20 -1.28 0.72
N SER A 135 -6.41 -0.92 1.72
CA SER A 135 -6.81 -0.84 3.13
C SER A 135 -7.71 0.37 3.46
N GLY A 136 -7.91 1.27 2.52
CA GLY A 136 -8.90 2.34 2.41
C GLY A 136 -9.12 3.23 3.63
N MET A 137 -10.29 3.06 4.23
CA MET A 137 -10.90 3.95 5.22
C MET A 137 -9.97 4.38 6.36
N SER A 138 -9.18 3.46 6.87
CA SER A 138 -8.32 3.68 8.04
C SER A 138 -6.87 4.07 7.68
N ALA A 139 -6.45 3.93 6.42
CA ALA A 139 -5.12 4.33 5.98
C ALA A 139 -4.94 5.84 6.07
N SER A 140 -3.81 6.29 6.63
CA SER A 140 -3.49 7.72 6.66
C SER A 140 -2.92 8.18 5.32
N ILE A 141 -3.20 9.44 4.96
CA ILE A 141 -2.67 10.05 3.73
C ILE A 141 -1.13 10.00 3.73
N GLY A 142 -0.48 10.37 4.83
CA GLY A 142 0.98 10.34 4.95
C GLY A 142 1.57 8.94 4.80
N GLY A 143 0.87 7.92 5.32
CA GLY A 143 1.25 6.51 5.12
C GLY A 143 1.12 6.09 3.66
N GLY A 144 0.01 6.43 3.00
CA GLY A 144 -0.22 6.14 1.58
C GLY A 144 0.84 6.76 0.68
N ILE A 145 1.19 8.03 0.89
CA ILE A 145 2.25 8.70 0.14
C ILE A 145 3.62 8.04 0.39
N SER A 146 3.92 7.69 1.65
CA SER A 146 5.20 7.05 2.00
C SER A 146 5.36 5.64 1.44
N HIS A 147 4.27 4.98 1.04
CA HIS A 147 4.27 3.66 0.42
C HIS A 147 3.95 3.69 -1.08
N HIS A 148 3.69 4.85 -1.68
CA HIS A 148 3.29 4.96 -3.08
C HIS A 148 2.04 4.14 -3.42
N SER A 149 1.03 4.21 -2.54
CA SER A 149 -0.06 3.24 -2.48
C SER A 149 -1.01 3.27 -3.67
N VAL A 150 -1.52 2.09 -3.99
CA VAL A 150 -2.57 1.81 -4.98
C VAL A 150 -3.65 0.90 -4.37
N GLY A 151 -4.66 0.54 -5.12
CA GLY A 151 -5.62 -0.52 -4.79
C GLY A 151 -6.94 -0.06 -4.18
N GLY A 152 -7.08 1.21 -3.81
CA GLY A 152 -8.33 1.76 -3.26
C GLY A 152 -9.38 2.16 -4.30
N GLY A 153 -9.08 2.02 -5.56
CA GLY A 153 -9.92 2.45 -6.69
C GLY A 153 -9.37 3.67 -7.40
N GLY A 154 -9.68 3.79 -8.68
CA GLY A 154 -9.25 4.89 -9.55
C GLY A 154 -7.81 4.78 -10.08
N CYS A 155 -7.14 3.67 -9.82
CA CYS A 155 -5.73 3.52 -10.19
C CYS A 155 -5.50 3.42 -11.69
N ALA A 156 -6.43 2.87 -12.45
CA ALA A 156 -6.32 2.77 -13.90
C ALA A 156 -6.36 4.16 -14.57
N LYS A 157 -7.14 5.08 -14.01
CA LYS A 157 -7.31 6.45 -14.51
C LYS A 157 -6.31 7.44 -13.93
N TYR A 158 -6.09 7.37 -12.62
CA TYR A 158 -5.34 8.39 -11.88
C TYR A 158 -3.96 7.93 -11.41
N GLY A 159 -3.60 6.67 -11.62
CA GLY A 159 -2.34 6.10 -11.14
C GLY A 159 -2.30 5.89 -9.62
N ALA A 160 -1.11 5.80 -9.07
CA ALA A 160 -0.91 5.71 -7.63
C ALA A 160 -1.29 7.02 -6.92
N CYS A 161 -1.57 6.94 -5.62
CA CYS A 161 -1.97 8.12 -4.82
C CYS A 161 -0.95 9.27 -4.85
N THR A 162 0.33 8.98 -5.13
CA THR A 162 1.39 9.98 -5.28
C THR A 162 1.35 10.72 -6.61
N ASN A 163 0.58 10.25 -7.60
CA ASN A 163 0.42 10.95 -8.87
C ASN A 163 -0.38 12.25 -8.70
N GLN A 164 -1.27 12.30 -7.72
CA GLN A 164 -2.04 13.50 -7.38
C GLN A 164 -1.33 14.45 -6.41
N LEU A 165 -0.13 14.10 -5.97
CA LEU A 165 0.60 14.92 -4.99
C LEU A 165 1.09 16.23 -5.60
N VAL A 166 0.76 17.34 -4.96
CA VAL A 166 1.13 18.70 -5.37
C VAL A 166 2.28 19.25 -4.53
N SER A 167 2.22 19.12 -3.21
CA SER A 167 3.29 19.58 -2.33
C SER A 167 3.26 18.86 -0.99
N LEU A 168 4.38 18.94 -0.27
CA LEU A 168 4.55 18.42 1.08
C LEU A 168 5.19 19.47 1.97
N GLU A 169 4.78 19.51 3.24
CA GLU A 169 5.61 19.98 4.35
C GLU A 169 6.24 18.75 5.01
N VAL A 170 7.55 18.76 5.17
CA VAL A 170 8.34 17.63 5.70
C VAL A 170 9.28 18.16 6.79
N VAL A 171 9.34 17.44 7.91
CA VAL A 171 10.38 17.65 8.92
C VAL A 171 11.51 16.67 8.63
N LEU A 172 12.69 17.23 8.35
CA LEU A 172 13.91 16.45 8.11
C LEU A 172 14.42 15.83 9.42
N PRO A 173 15.21 14.76 9.37
CA PRO A 173 15.74 14.10 10.56
C PRO A 173 16.55 15.02 11.48
N THR A 174 17.15 16.06 10.93
CA THR A 174 17.92 17.10 11.66
C THR A 174 17.02 18.17 12.32
N GLY A 175 15.70 18.12 12.06
CA GLY A 175 14.69 19.00 12.66
C GLY A 175 14.29 20.21 11.79
N GLU A 176 14.90 20.43 10.62
CA GLU A 176 14.47 21.48 9.71
C GLU A 176 13.12 21.15 9.10
N ILE A 177 12.27 22.17 8.94
CA ILE A 177 10.99 22.08 8.28
C ILE A 177 11.14 22.64 6.87
N ILE A 178 10.83 21.83 5.87
CA ILE A 178 10.88 22.23 4.46
C ILE A 178 9.52 22.09 3.81
N GLU A 179 9.29 22.87 2.76
CA GLU A 179 8.15 22.73 1.86
C GLU A 179 8.63 22.39 0.45
N THR A 180 7.88 21.53 -0.26
CA THR A 180 8.23 21.05 -1.60
C THR A 180 7.25 21.58 -2.64
N GLY A 181 7.47 21.24 -3.91
CA GLY A 181 6.63 21.71 -5.01
C GLY A 181 6.66 23.23 -5.13
N SER A 182 5.55 23.83 -5.55
CA SER A 182 5.44 25.29 -5.67
C SER A 182 5.65 26.04 -4.34
N GLN A 183 5.42 25.38 -3.20
CA GLN A 183 5.63 25.96 -1.87
C GLN A 183 7.11 26.10 -1.51
N SER A 184 8.03 25.51 -2.25
CA SER A 184 9.49 25.75 -2.11
C SER A 184 9.89 27.18 -2.46
N ASN A 185 9.05 27.92 -3.17
CA ASN A 185 9.22 29.35 -3.38
C ASN A 185 8.66 30.10 -2.17
N LYS A 186 9.53 30.80 -1.43
CA LYS A 186 9.15 31.56 -0.23
C LYS A 186 8.05 32.62 -0.43
N HIS A 187 7.75 32.98 -1.66
CA HIS A 187 6.68 33.93 -2.04
C HIS A 187 5.39 33.23 -2.45
N SER A 188 5.38 31.89 -2.59
CA SER A 188 4.18 31.13 -2.91
C SER A 188 3.19 31.18 -1.77
N LYS A 189 1.95 31.55 -2.06
CA LYS A 189 0.89 31.64 -1.04
C LYS A 189 0.07 30.36 -0.94
N HIS A 190 0.00 29.60 -2.04
CA HIS A 190 -0.82 28.39 -2.15
C HIS A 190 -0.08 27.31 -2.95
N PRO A 191 -0.26 26.03 -2.64
CA PRO A 191 0.24 24.95 -3.47
C PRO A 191 -0.52 24.93 -4.81
N PHE A 192 0.19 24.78 -5.94
CA PHE A 192 -0.42 24.72 -7.26
C PHE A 192 0.32 23.80 -8.24
N ASN A 193 1.54 23.38 -7.94
CA ASN A 193 2.33 22.52 -8.80
C ASN A 193 3.28 21.67 -7.98
N ARG A 194 3.45 20.42 -8.39
CA ARG A 194 4.40 19.47 -7.82
C ARG A 194 5.86 19.87 -8.04
N PHE A 195 6.15 20.47 -9.18
CA PHE A 195 7.51 20.90 -9.53
C PHE A 195 7.81 22.25 -8.90
N GLY A 196 8.92 22.33 -8.18
CA GLY A 196 9.45 23.61 -7.67
C GLY A 196 10.31 24.33 -8.70
N ASN A 197 11.16 25.25 -8.23
CA ASN A 197 12.14 25.94 -9.07
C ASN A 197 13.42 25.10 -9.25
N GLY A 198 13.28 23.81 -9.60
CA GLY A 198 14.39 22.89 -9.72
C GLY A 198 13.92 21.44 -9.91
N PRO A 199 14.73 20.45 -9.50
CA PRO A 199 14.34 19.05 -9.55
C PRO A 199 13.07 18.76 -8.76
N ASP A 200 12.33 17.71 -9.12
CA ASP A 200 11.18 17.21 -8.36
C ASP A 200 11.61 16.60 -7.02
N LEU A 201 11.87 17.46 -6.03
CA LEU A 201 12.18 17.00 -4.68
C LEU A 201 10.94 16.50 -3.91
N THR A 202 9.73 16.80 -4.38
CA THR A 202 8.50 16.19 -3.86
C THR A 202 8.53 14.68 -4.07
N GLY A 203 9.02 14.22 -5.22
CA GLY A 203 9.19 12.82 -5.55
C GLY A 203 10.14 12.06 -4.63
N LEU A 204 11.11 12.74 -4.02
CA LEU A 204 12.04 12.12 -3.07
C LEU A 204 11.33 11.53 -1.84
N PHE A 205 10.21 12.10 -1.45
CA PHE A 205 9.41 11.70 -0.28
C PHE A 205 8.23 10.78 -0.65
N CYS A 206 8.11 10.37 -1.92
CA CYS A 206 7.12 9.42 -2.40
C CYS A 206 7.68 8.00 -2.34
N GLY A 207 6.97 7.05 -1.71
CA GLY A 207 7.45 5.67 -1.60
C GLY A 207 8.72 5.50 -0.74
N ASP A 208 9.11 6.53 -0.01
CA ASP A 208 10.34 6.58 0.79
C ASP A 208 10.29 5.73 2.07
N ASN A 209 9.18 5.13 2.40
CA ASN A 209 8.97 4.39 3.65
C ASN A 209 9.31 5.18 4.93
N GLY A 210 9.25 6.51 4.85
CA GLY A 210 9.58 7.42 5.96
C GLY A 210 11.06 7.43 6.35
N ILE A 211 11.97 7.16 5.40
CA ILE A 211 13.42 7.17 5.68
C ILE A 211 14.05 8.55 5.50
N TYR A 212 13.46 9.43 4.70
CA TYR A 212 14.04 10.74 4.36
C TYR A 212 13.45 11.90 5.17
N GLY A 213 12.24 11.75 5.70
CA GLY A 213 11.61 12.81 6.50
C GLY A 213 10.22 12.44 7.01
N VAL A 214 9.72 13.19 7.98
CA VAL A 214 8.38 13.05 8.54
C VAL A 214 7.44 14.02 7.84
N LYS A 215 6.51 13.49 7.04
CA LYS A 215 5.51 14.29 6.33
C LYS A 215 4.47 14.83 7.32
N THR A 216 4.16 16.10 7.25
CA THR A 216 3.26 16.80 8.17
C THR A 216 2.05 17.41 7.50
N LYS A 217 2.24 18.08 6.33
CA LYS A 217 1.13 18.54 5.47
C LYS A 217 1.26 17.97 4.08
N ILE A 218 0.12 17.71 3.47
CA ILE A 218 0.02 17.10 2.15
C ILE A 218 -1.03 17.86 1.34
N SER A 219 -0.62 18.36 0.19
CA SER A 219 -1.54 18.97 -0.78
C SER A 219 -1.74 18.02 -1.95
N LEU A 220 -3.00 17.69 -2.24
CA LEU A 220 -3.40 16.79 -3.31
C LEU A 220 -4.25 17.52 -4.33
N GLN A 221 -4.03 17.21 -5.61
CA GLN A 221 -5.00 17.49 -6.66
C GLN A 221 -6.27 16.68 -6.38
N ILE A 222 -7.42 17.30 -6.59
CA ILE A 222 -8.73 16.68 -6.48
C ILE A 222 -9.52 16.91 -7.76
N PHE A 223 -10.62 16.18 -7.93
CA PHE A 223 -11.37 16.16 -9.17
C PHE A 223 -12.86 16.31 -8.87
N PRO A 224 -13.66 16.89 -9.81
CA PRO A 224 -15.11 16.76 -9.78
C PRO A 224 -15.49 15.27 -9.83
N LYS A 225 -16.37 14.84 -8.94
CA LYS A 225 -16.88 13.47 -8.95
C LYS A 225 -17.86 13.31 -10.10
N PRO A 226 -17.64 12.37 -11.04
CA PRO A 226 -18.56 12.11 -12.12
C PRO A 226 -19.96 11.71 -11.64
N GLU A 227 -20.98 12.10 -12.39
CA GLU A 227 -22.38 11.83 -12.02
C GLU A 227 -22.82 10.39 -12.33
N PHE A 228 -22.20 9.80 -13.35
CA PHE A 228 -22.57 8.49 -13.87
C PHE A 228 -21.44 7.50 -13.67
N ALA A 229 -21.77 6.28 -13.28
CA ALA A 229 -20.81 5.19 -13.17
C ALA A 229 -21.47 3.85 -13.51
N GLU A 230 -20.74 2.98 -14.18
CA GLU A 230 -21.14 1.60 -14.45
C GLU A 230 -20.09 0.64 -13.91
N TYR A 231 -20.58 -0.44 -13.32
CA TYR A 231 -19.77 -1.48 -12.68
C TYR A 231 -20.12 -2.82 -13.31
N LYS A 232 -19.16 -3.51 -13.89
CA LYS A 232 -19.41 -4.83 -14.51
C LYS A 232 -18.40 -5.86 -14.09
N THR A 233 -18.88 -7.10 -14.01
CA THR A 233 -18.09 -8.28 -13.66
C THR A 233 -18.26 -9.34 -14.74
N PHE A 234 -17.16 -9.98 -15.12
CA PHE A 234 -17.13 -11.05 -16.12
C PHE A 234 -16.39 -12.27 -15.57
N LEU A 235 -16.95 -13.45 -15.83
CA LEU A 235 -16.23 -14.71 -15.67
C LEU A 235 -15.39 -14.97 -16.92
N MET A 236 -14.10 -15.20 -16.70
CA MET A 236 -13.15 -15.45 -17.76
C MET A 236 -12.91 -16.95 -17.98
N PRO A 237 -12.52 -17.38 -19.19
CA PRO A 237 -12.08 -18.76 -19.43
C PRO A 237 -10.95 -19.17 -18.47
N ARG A 238 -10.71 -20.46 -18.35
CA ARG A 238 -9.57 -21.00 -17.59
C ARG A 238 -8.25 -20.49 -18.18
N LYS A 239 -7.24 -20.25 -17.31
CA LYS A 239 -5.92 -19.76 -17.70
C LYS A 239 -6.00 -18.48 -18.55
N SER A 240 -6.74 -17.52 -18.04
CA SER A 240 -7.11 -16.30 -18.76
C SER A 240 -6.15 -15.12 -18.55
N ALA A 241 -4.96 -15.33 -17.97
CA ALA A 241 -4.01 -14.25 -17.73
C ALA A 241 -3.60 -13.52 -19.03
N ASP A 242 -3.26 -14.29 -20.10
CA ASP A 242 -2.96 -13.70 -21.41
C ASP A 242 -4.16 -12.93 -21.98
N THR A 243 -5.36 -13.47 -21.80
CA THR A 243 -6.61 -12.80 -22.24
C THR A 243 -6.86 -11.52 -21.46
N ALA A 244 -6.62 -11.52 -20.14
CA ALA A 244 -6.76 -10.32 -19.33
C ALA A 244 -5.72 -9.26 -19.73
N ALA A 245 -4.48 -9.66 -20.00
CA ALA A 245 -3.45 -8.77 -20.51
C ALA A 245 -3.83 -8.16 -21.86
N GLN A 246 -4.39 -8.95 -22.77
CA GLN A 246 -4.90 -8.49 -24.05
C GLN A 246 -6.01 -7.44 -23.85
N ILE A 247 -7.00 -7.72 -23.01
CA ILE A 247 -8.09 -6.76 -22.71
C ILE A 247 -7.54 -5.44 -22.17
N MET A 248 -6.64 -5.49 -21.18
CA MET A 248 -6.02 -4.29 -20.60
C MET A 248 -5.22 -3.50 -21.65
N THR A 249 -4.52 -4.21 -22.54
CA THR A 249 -3.79 -3.58 -23.67
C THR A 249 -4.74 -2.91 -24.64
N GLU A 250 -5.89 -3.52 -24.96
CA GLU A 250 -6.89 -2.94 -25.88
C GLU A 250 -7.60 -1.74 -25.26
N ILE A 251 -7.91 -1.77 -23.96
CA ILE A 251 -8.45 -0.60 -23.21
C ILE A 251 -7.53 0.60 -23.45
N ARG A 252 -6.25 0.42 -23.21
CA ARG A 252 -5.23 1.45 -23.41
C ARG A 252 -5.13 1.89 -24.87
N ALA A 253 -5.03 0.95 -25.82
CA ALA A 253 -4.84 1.25 -27.23
C ALA A 253 -6.02 2.03 -27.84
N LYS A 254 -7.23 1.82 -27.32
CA LYS A 254 -8.46 2.53 -27.73
C LYS A 254 -8.70 3.82 -26.94
N GLY A 255 -7.90 4.12 -25.94
CA GLY A 255 -8.08 5.30 -25.09
C GLY A 255 -9.40 5.32 -24.31
N ILE A 256 -9.88 4.13 -23.90
CA ILE A 256 -11.10 4.04 -23.08
C ILE A 256 -10.80 4.53 -21.68
N ASP A 257 -11.53 5.52 -21.22
CA ASP A 257 -11.37 6.12 -19.90
C ASP A 257 -12.00 5.22 -18.82
N VAL A 258 -11.24 4.22 -18.39
CA VAL A 258 -11.65 3.28 -17.35
C VAL A 258 -11.18 3.81 -15.99
N TYR A 259 -12.12 4.01 -15.07
CA TYR A 259 -11.78 4.41 -13.69
C TYR A 259 -10.91 3.37 -13.01
N ASP A 260 -11.32 2.09 -13.12
CA ASP A 260 -10.53 0.98 -12.62
C ASP A 260 -10.83 -0.33 -13.38
N THR A 261 -9.86 -1.22 -13.43
CA THR A 261 -10.06 -2.60 -13.87
C THR A 261 -9.17 -3.55 -13.10
N MET A 262 -9.73 -4.69 -12.74
CA MET A 262 -9.06 -5.70 -11.92
C MET A 262 -9.31 -7.09 -12.50
N PHE A 263 -8.24 -7.86 -12.63
CA PHE A 263 -8.31 -9.28 -12.92
C PHE A 263 -7.98 -10.09 -11.66
N ILE A 264 -8.85 -11.02 -11.30
CA ILE A 264 -8.65 -11.92 -10.18
C ILE A 264 -8.42 -13.33 -10.73
N PRO A 265 -7.24 -13.93 -10.52
CA PRO A 265 -6.98 -15.32 -10.90
C PRO A 265 -7.83 -16.32 -10.10
N ASP A 266 -7.96 -17.53 -10.67
CA ASP A 266 -8.83 -18.61 -10.20
C ASP A 266 -8.75 -18.92 -8.69
N VAL A 267 -7.56 -18.86 -8.10
CA VAL A 267 -7.34 -19.25 -6.69
C VAL A 267 -7.94 -18.24 -5.71
N VAL A 268 -7.80 -16.96 -6.00
CA VAL A 268 -8.32 -15.87 -5.13
C VAL A 268 -9.83 -15.81 -5.21
N VAL A 269 -10.41 -16.09 -6.40
CA VAL A 269 -11.85 -16.21 -6.59
C VAL A 269 -12.44 -17.30 -5.69
N ALA A 270 -11.75 -18.45 -5.59
CA ALA A 270 -12.19 -19.54 -4.71
C ALA A 270 -12.19 -19.14 -3.23
N LEU A 271 -11.24 -18.30 -2.79
CA LEU A 271 -11.16 -17.86 -1.40
C LEU A 271 -12.21 -16.78 -1.06
N THR A 272 -12.41 -15.82 -1.96
CA THR A 272 -13.36 -14.73 -1.73
C THR A 272 -14.82 -15.20 -1.76
N THR A 273 -15.10 -16.29 -2.47
CA THR A 273 -16.46 -16.83 -2.62
C THR A 273 -16.92 -17.73 -1.48
N GLN A 274 -16.01 -18.29 -0.69
CA GLN A 274 -16.39 -19.10 0.49
C GLN A 274 -17.16 -18.29 1.56
N GLN A 275 -17.18 -16.99 1.48
CA GLN A 275 -17.53 -16.12 2.60
C GLN A 275 -18.87 -15.38 2.50
N GLY A 276 -19.72 -15.74 1.63
CA GLY A 276 -21.03 -15.08 1.47
C GLY A 276 -21.47 -14.96 0.01
N PHE A 277 -20.60 -15.31 -0.91
CA PHE A 277 -20.92 -15.40 -2.33
C PHE A 277 -21.32 -16.83 -2.72
N SER A 278 -22.08 -17.50 -1.84
CA SER A 278 -22.59 -18.87 -2.05
C SER A 278 -23.23 -19.09 -3.42
N PRO A 279 -24.00 -18.17 -4.00
CA PRO A 279 -24.51 -18.33 -5.38
C PRO A 279 -23.40 -18.34 -6.43
N LEU A 280 -22.33 -17.55 -6.21
CA LEU A 280 -21.19 -17.47 -7.14
C LEU A 280 -20.36 -18.76 -7.16
N TRP A 281 -20.31 -19.48 -6.02
CA TRP A 281 -19.55 -20.73 -5.90
C TRP A 281 -19.92 -21.77 -6.93
N GLU A 282 -21.22 -21.93 -7.24
CA GLU A 282 -21.67 -22.86 -8.27
C GLU A 282 -21.14 -22.49 -9.68
N HIS A 283 -21.01 -21.21 -9.97
CA HIS A 283 -20.46 -20.71 -11.24
C HIS A 283 -18.92 -20.83 -11.28
N ILE A 284 -18.26 -20.67 -10.14
CA ILE A 284 -16.79 -20.62 -10.03
C ILE A 284 -16.17 -22.01 -9.80
N LYS A 285 -16.95 -23.03 -9.42
CA LYS A 285 -16.49 -24.44 -9.24
C LYS A 285 -15.59 -24.97 -10.37
N ARG A 286 -15.60 -24.32 -11.53
CA ARG A 286 -14.82 -24.68 -12.70
C ARG A 286 -13.44 -24.01 -12.76
N LYS A 287 -12.97 -23.37 -11.69
CA LYS A 287 -11.70 -22.62 -11.63
C LYS A 287 -11.60 -21.58 -12.76
N ARG A 288 -12.53 -20.65 -12.79
CA ARG A 288 -12.54 -19.52 -13.72
C ARG A 288 -12.00 -18.26 -13.03
N GLY A 289 -11.28 -17.43 -13.76
CA GLY A 289 -10.91 -16.09 -13.31
C GLY A 289 -12.08 -15.13 -13.40
N MET A 290 -11.95 -13.98 -12.75
CA MET A 290 -12.87 -12.85 -12.88
C MET A 290 -12.14 -11.62 -13.37
N LEU A 291 -12.80 -10.87 -14.24
CA LEU A 291 -12.38 -9.52 -14.59
C LEU A 291 -13.55 -8.59 -14.31
N PHE A 292 -13.26 -7.50 -13.62
CA PHE A 292 -14.26 -6.46 -13.43
C PHE A 292 -13.68 -5.09 -13.72
N TYR A 293 -14.57 -4.18 -14.09
CA TYR A 293 -14.23 -2.81 -14.38
C TYR A 293 -15.26 -1.82 -13.83
N THR A 294 -14.80 -0.60 -13.67
CA THR A 294 -15.61 0.57 -13.41
C THR A 294 -15.32 1.64 -14.45
N ILE A 295 -16.37 2.17 -15.06
CA ILE A 295 -16.30 3.36 -15.92
C ILE A 295 -17.08 4.47 -15.24
N GLU A 296 -16.52 5.65 -15.23
CA GLU A 296 -17.16 6.90 -14.79
C GLU A 296 -17.27 7.86 -15.98
N ALA A 297 -18.37 8.62 -16.03
CA ALA A 297 -18.59 9.60 -17.08
C ALA A 297 -19.38 10.82 -16.58
N ASN A 298 -19.27 11.94 -17.29
CA ASN A 298 -20.00 13.16 -17.02
C ASN A 298 -21.35 13.26 -17.77
N SER A 299 -21.63 12.27 -18.63
CA SER A 299 -22.94 12.14 -19.29
C SER A 299 -23.32 10.66 -19.49
N GLU A 300 -24.61 10.39 -19.50
CA GLU A 300 -25.15 9.04 -19.74
C GLU A 300 -24.74 8.50 -21.12
N LYS A 301 -24.74 9.36 -22.15
CA LYS A 301 -24.33 8.99 -23.51
C LYS A 301 -22.86 8.54 -23.55
N GLU A 302 -21.97 9.30 -22.92
CA GLU A 302 -20.53 8.94 -22.83
C GLU A 302 -20.34 7.61 -22.12
N LEU A 303 -21.07 7.41 -21.01
CA LEU A 303 -21.04 6.15 -20.26
C LEU A 303 -21.46 4.98 -21.14
N GLU A 304 -22.62 5.09 -21.83
CA GLU A 304 -23.15 4.02 -22.69
C GLU A 304 -22.19 3.69 -23.85
N GLU A 305 -21.59 4.69 -24.48
CA GLU A 305 -20.61 4.50 -25.58
C GLU A 305 -19.37 3.76 -25.08
N ASN A 306 -18.78 4.17 -23.98
CA ASN A 306 -17.59 3.53 -23.39
C ASN A 306 -17.88 2.11 -22.91
N VAL A 307 -19.00 1.89 -22.21
CA VAL A 307 -19.44 0.57 -21.75
C VAL A 307 -19.62 -0.38 -22.92
N LYS A 308 -20.30 0.06 -24.00
CA LYS A 308 -20.54 -0.76 -25.18
C LYS A 308 -19.23 -1.21 -25.84
N VAL A 309 -18.25 -0.32 -25.98
CA VAL A 309 -16.95 -0.65 -26.56
C VAL A 309 -16.20 -1.64 -25.67
N LEU A 310 -16.18 -1.43 -24.37
CA LEU A 310 -15.46 -2.30 -23.44
C LEU A 310 -16.11 -3.67 -23.32
N ASP A 311 -17.45 -3.74 -23.23
CA ASP A 311 -18.19 -4.99 -23.24
C ASP A 311 -17.88 -5.83 -24.49
N GLN A 312 -17.83 -5.18 -25.66
CA GLN A 312 -17.53 -5.87 -26.91
C GLN A 312 -16.11 -6.46 -26.89
N ILE A 313 -15.12 -5.72 -26.37
CA ILE A 313 -13.75 -6.24 -26.22
C ILE A 313 -13.74 -7.47 -25.33
N ILE A 314 -14.40 -7.43 -24.17
CA ILE A 314 -14.39 -8.52 -23.21
C ILE A 314 -15.17 -9.74 -23.72
N LEU A 315 -16.36 -9.53 -24.28
CA LEU A 315 -17.22 -10.63 -24.80
C LEU A 315 -16.59 -11.35 -26.00
N ASN A 316 -15.79 -10.66 -26.82
CA ASN A 316 -15.04 -11.28 -27.93
C ASN A 316 -14.02 -12.32 -27.43
N THR A 317 -13.64 -12.30 -26.15
CA THR A 317 -12.72 -13.27 -25.54
C THR A 317 -13.42 -14.53 -25.01
N LYS A 318 -14.70 -14.71 -25.26
CA LYS A 318 -15.54 -15.78 -24.70
C LYS A 318 -15.72 -15.68 -23.17
N SER A 319 -15.51 -14.51 -22.61
CA SER A 319 -15.88 -14.21 -21.23
C SER A 319 -17.40 -14.08 -21.11
N GLU A 320 -17.91 -14.34 -19.92
CA GLU A 320 -19.35 -14.38 -19.63
C GLU A 320 -19.71 -13.26 -18.66
N TYR A 321 -20.65 -12.41 -19.04
CA TYR A 321 -21.13 -11.36 -18.16
C TYR A 321 -21.87 -11.95 -16.95
N LEU A 322 -21.50 -11.49 -15.75
CA LEU A 322 -22.22 -11.79 -14.51
C LEU A 322 -23.18 -10.64 -14.22
N GLY A 323 -24.46 -10.87 -14.51
CA GLY A 323 -25.51 -9.91 -14.23
C GLY A 323 -25.82 -9.78 -12.73
N PRO A 324 -26.59 -8.72 -12.36
CA PRO A 324 -26.93 -8.45 -10.97
C PRO A 324 -27.80 -9.54 -10.32
N GLU A 325 -28.44 -10.40 -11.12
CA GLU A 325 -29.22 -11.54 -10.67
C GLU A 325 -28.36 -12.70 -10.12
N ILE A 326 -27.06 -12.67 -10.38
CA ILE A 326 -26.11 -13.64 -9.86
C ILE A 326 -25.38 -13.01 -8.68
N ALA A 327 -25.55 -13.54 -7.48
CA ALA A 327 -24.90 -13.13 -6.24
C ALA A 327 -25.36 -11.78 -5.64
N ASP A 328 -26.64 -11.45 -5.71
CA ASP A 328 -27.25 -10.26 -5.11
C ASP A 328 -26.53 -8.93 -5.42
N GLY A 329 -25.77 -8.90 -6.47
CA GLY A 329 -25.08 -7.69 -6.84
C GLY A 329 -23.87 -7.89 -7.70
N ASN A 330 -23.64 -6.89 -8.39
CA ASN A 330 -22.48 -6.64 -9.17
C ASN A 330 -21.24 -6.60 -8.25
N ILE A 331 -20.37 -7.61 -8.34
CA ILE A 331 -19.15 -7.73 -7.51
C ILE A 331 -18.26 -6.49 -7.69
N ALA A 332 -18.17 -5.96 -8.90
CA ALA A 332 -17.45 -4.74 -9.17
C ALA A 332 -18.04 -3.56 -8.37
N LYS A 333 -19.37 -3.42 -8.37
CA LYS A 333 -20.04 -2.38 -7.58
C LYS A 333 -19.76 -2.56 -6.09
N TRP A 334 -19.87 -3.78 -5.57
CA TRP A 334 -19.56 -4.06 -4.18
C TRP A 334 -18.10 -3.73 -3.85
N HIS A 335 -17.15 -4.07 -4.72
CA HIS A 335 -15.72 -3.82 -4.49
C HIS A 335 -15.40 -2.32 -4.47
N TYR A 336 -15.97 -1.53 -5.39
CA TYR A 336 -15.68 -0.09 -5.53
C TYR A 336 -16.66 0.84 -4.82
N THR A 337 -17.75 0.31 -4.22
CA THR A 337 -18.60 1.10 -3.34
C THR A 337 -18.05 1.12 -1.93
N GLU A 338 -18.57 2.02 -1.10
CA GLU A 338 -18.15 2.17 0.28
C GLU A 338 -18.03 0.85 1.05
N GLN A 339 -18.90 -0.12 0.79
CA GLN A 339 -18.87 -1.41 1.51
C GLN A 339 -17.71 -2.30 1.10
N GLY A 340 -17.44 -2.47 -0.18
CA GLY A 340 -16.38 -3.34 -0.68
C GLY A 340 -15.00 -2.78 -0.39
N TYR A 341 -14.76 -1.54 -0.77
CA TYR A 341 -13.51 -0.82 -0.56
C TYR A 341 -13.16 -0.69 0.93
N TRP A 342 -14.16 -0.40 1.78
CA TRP A 342 -13.95 -0.20 3.21
C TRP A 342 -13.79 -1.50 4.00
N GLN A 343 -14.30 -2.62 3.48
CA GLN A 343 -14.39 -3.89 4.21
C GLN A 343 -13.53 -5.01 3.64
N PHE A 344 -12.99 -4.86 2.42
CA PHE A 344 -12.28 -5.93 1.73
C PHE A 344 -11.16 -6.54 2.60
N TYR A 345 -10.27 -5.70 3.11
CA TYR A 345 -9.21 -6.17 4.00
C TYR A 345 -9.72 -6.62 5.36
N HIS A 346 -10.67 -5.93 5.94
CA HIS A 346 -11.25 -6.35 7.23
C HIS A 346 -11.98 -7.68 7.12
N ASN A 347 -12.68 -7.93 6.02
CA ASN A 347 -13.34 -9.21 5.78
C ASN A 347 -12.32 -10.33 5.54
N LEU A 348 -11.28 -10.08 4.75
CA LEU A 348 -10.22 -11.05 4.51
C LEU A 348 -9.52 -11.46 5.80
N TRP A 349 -9.18 -10.49 6.66
CA TRP A 349 -8.50 -10.72 7.93
C TRP A 349 -9.42 -11.24 9.03
N GLY A 350 -10.66 -10.78 9.08
CA GLY A 350 -11.65 -11.25 10.06
C GLY A 350 -12.01 -12.72 9.92
N LEU A 351 -11.84 -13.27 8.73
CA LEU A 351 -12.14 -14.67 8.44
C LEU A 351 -11.03 -15.64 8.83
N PHE A 352 -9.81 -15.16 8.81
CA PHE A 352 -8.63 -15.97 9.09
C PHE A 352 -7.77 -15.29 10.15
N PRO A 353 -8.24 -15.19 11.40
CA PRO A 353 -7.47 -14.54 12.47
C PRO A 353 -6.12 -15.22 12.71
N THR A 354 -5.93 -16.43 12.20
CA THR A 354 -4.69 -17.19 12.25
C THR A 354 -3.94 -17.23 10.90
N LEU A 355 -4.52 -16.65 9.85
CA LEU A 355 -3.88 -16.55 8.54
C LEU A 355 -2.92 -15.37 8.55
N GLN A 356 -1.70 -15.63 8.19
CA GLN A 356 -0.68 -14.61 8.00
C GLN A 356 -0.27 -14.62 6.54
N PRO A 357 -0.61 -13.59 5.78
CA PRO A 357 -0.05 -13.45 4.45
C PRO A 357 1.39 -12.98 4.56
N LEU A 358 2.24 -13.66 3.84
CA LEU A 358 3.52 -13.16 3.40
C LEU A 358 3.33 -12.69 1.96
N THR A 359 2.49 -11.70 1.79
CA THR A 359 2.22 -11.09 0.49
C THR A 359 3.27 -10.05 0.15
N SER A 360 3.35 -9.70 -1.10
CA SER A 360 4.16 -8.61 -1.62
C SER A 360 3.53 -8.11 -2.90
N GLU A 361 3.69 -6.85 -3.18
CA GLU A 361 3.09 -6.24 -4.34
C GLU A 361 4.17 -5.62 -5.22
N CYS A 362 4.03 -5.82 -6.53
CA CYS A 362 4.97 -5.29 -7.50
C CYS A 362 4.29 -4.73 -8.74
N PHE A 363 4.95 -3.78 -9.38
CA PHE A 363 4.56 -3.26 -10.68
C PHE A 363 5.33 -3.97 -11.78
N CYS A 364 4.64 -4.27 -12.89
CA CYS A 364 5.28 -4.75 -14.12
C CYS A 364 4.51 -4.28 -15.37
N PRO A 365 5.13 -4.36 -16.55
CA PRO A 365 4.44 -4.14 -17.81
C PRO A 365 3.26 -5.11 -17.99
N ILE A 366 2.17 -4.65 -18.63
CA ILE A 366 0.95 -5.46 -18.84
C ILE A 366 1.24 -6.82 -19.49
N ASN A 367 2.13 -6.86 -20.47
CA ASN A 367 2.46 -8.09 -21.20
C ASN A 367 3.34 -9.08 -20.40
N LEU A 368 3.88 -8.65 -19.28
CA LEU A 368 4.78 -9.49 -18.46
C LEU A 368 4.03 -10.28 -17.39
N PHE A 369 2.90 -9.77 -16.88
CA PHE A 369 2.24 -10.44 -15.77
C PHE A 369 1.78 -11.88 -16.08
N PRO A 370 1.33 -12.25 -17.30
CA PRO A 370 1.00 -13.64 -17.59
C PRO A 370 2.21 -14.59 -17.45
N VAL A 371 3.39 -14.13 -17.87
CA VAL A 371 4.64 -14.88 -17.75
C VAL A 371 5.01 -15.09 -16.28
N ILE A 372 4.87 -14.03 -15.46
CA ILE A 372 5.13 -14.11 -14.02
C ILE A 372 4.17 -15.11 -13.36
N LEU A 373 2.86 -15.10 -13.72
CA LEU A 373 1.90 -16.03 -13.15
C LEU A 373 2.22 -17.50 -13.52
N GLN A 374 2.63 -17.75 -14.76
CA GLN A 374 3.06 -19.09 -15.19
C GLN A 374 4.29 -19.54 -14.42
N ASP A 375 5.21 -18.64 -14.16
CA ASP A 375 6.43 -18.94 -13.41
C ASP A 375 6.16 -19.18 -11.91
N ILE A 376 5.19 -18.46 -11.32
CA ILE A 376 4.70 -18.74 -9.96
C ILE A 376 4.05 -20.12 -9.89
N ASP A 377 3.24 -20.52 -10.87
CA ASP A 377 2.66 -21.87 -10.96
C ASP A 377 3.76 -22.94 -11.01
N GLN A 378 4.81 -22.70 -11.78
CA GLN A 378 5.96 -23.60 -11.87
C GLN A 378 6.73 -23.68 -10.54
N TRP A 379 6.95 -22.53 -9.88
CA TRP A 379 7.57 -22.45 -8.57
C TRP A 379 6.77 -23.26 -7.52
N ASP A 380 5.44 -23.21 -7.56
CA ASP A 380 4.56 -23.98 -6.66
C ASP A 380 4.78 -25.50 -6.83
N LEU A 381 4.92 -25.97 -8.06
CA LEU A 381 5.22 -27.39 -8.36
C LEU A 381 6.60 -27.81 -7.84
N GLU A 382 7.60 -26.96 -7.98
CA GLU A 382 8.96 -27.22 -7.52
C GLU A 382 9.08 -27.30 -6.00
N HIS A 383 8.20 -26.59 -5.26
CA HIS A 383 8.19 -26.52 -3.80
C HIS A 383 7.07 -27.34 -3.14
N ASP A 384 6.37 -28.18 -3.89
CA ASP A 384 5.23 -28.98 -3.38
C ASP A 384 5.58 -29.83 -2.15
N THR A 385 6.79 -30.37 -2.09
CA THR A 385 7.26 -31.16 -0.93
C THR A 385 7.31 -30.31 0.35
N ASP A 386 7.81 -29.10 0.29
CA ASP A 386 7.88 -28.21 1.45
C ASP A 386 6.48 -27.70 1.85
N MET A 387 5.62 -27.46 0.85
CA MET A 387 4.22 -27.08 1.12
C MET A 387 3.41 -28.20 1.76
N ARG A 388 3.67 -29.47 1.41
CA ARG A 388 3.05 -30.62 2.05
C ARG A 388 3.46 -30.78 3.51
N LYS A 389 4.70 -30.46 3.88
CA LYS A 389 5.12 -30.43 5.29
C LYS A 389 4.30 -29.42 6.10
N ILE A 390 4.07 -28.23 5.55
CA ILE A 390 3.22 -27.22 6.19
C ILE A 390 1.79 -27.75 6.31
N LEU A 391 1.23 -28.34 5.24
CA LEU A 391 -0.11 -28.96 5.24
C LEU A 391 -0.25 -30.04 6.33
N GLU A 392 0.75 -30.90 6.49
CA GLU A 392 0.72 -31.97 7.50
C GLU A 392 0.59 -31.44 8.92
N ILE A 393 1.23 -30.30 9.22
CA ILE A 393 1.22 -29.67 10.54
C ILE A 393 0.00 -28.77 10.71
N THR A 394 -0.22 -27.86 9.79
CA THR A 394 -1.27 -26.83 9.89
C THR A 394 -2.64 -27.31 9.45
N LYS A 395 -2.73 -28.48 8.77
CA LYS A 395 -3.92 -29.02 8.11
C LYS A 395 -4.45 -28.16 6.96
N VAL A 396 -3.69 -27.15 6.56
CA VAL A 396 -4.03 -26.27 5.43
C VAL A 396 -2.82 -26.15 4.52
N ARG A 397 -3.03 -26.39 3.22
CA ARG A 397 -1.99 -26.17 2.23
C ARG A 397 -1.74 -24.67 2.10
N PRO A 398 -0.49 -24.22 2.13
CA PRO A 398 -0.15 -22.86 1.75
C PRO A 398 -0.62 -22.56 0.33
N ILE A 399 -0.99 -21.32 0.11
CA ILE A 399 -1.39 -20.85 -1.21
C ILE A 399 -0.25 -19.97 -1.72
N SER A 400 0.45 -20.45 -2.74
CA SER A 400 1.25 -19.61 -3.60
C SER A 400 0.37 -19.11 -4.73
N GLY A 401 0.55 -17.89 -5.13
CA GLY A 401 -0.21 -17.36 -6.24
C GLY A 401 -0.14 -15.85 -6.32
N SER A 402 -0.74 -15.33 -7.37
CA SER A 402 -1.02 -13.91 -7.43
C SER A 402 -2.41 -13.63 -6.86
N GLY A 403 -2.49 -12.55 -6.14
CA GLY A 403 -3.75 -11.92 -5.80
C GLY A 403 -4.33 -11.15 -6.99
N PRO A 404 -5.13 -10.12 -6.73
CA PRO A 404 -5.64 -9.23 -7.77
C PRO A 404 -4.53 -8.65 -8.62
N ILE A 405 -4.80 -8.47 -9.91
CA ILE A 405 -3.98 -7.74 -10.87
C ILE A 405 -4.74 -6.49 -11.25
N LEU A 406 -4.21 -5.32 -10.91
CA LEU A 406 -4.84 -4.03 -11.17
C LEU A 406 -4.12 -3.31 -12.30
N LEU A 407 -4.86 -2.72 -13.22
CA LEU A 407 -4.32 -1.78 -14.19
C LEU A 407 -3.97 -0.47 -13.49
N ILE A 408 -2.75 0.02 -13.71
CA ILE A 408 -2.25 1.25 -13.12
C ILE A 408 -1.85 2.21 -14.23
N ASP A 409 -2.44 3.43 -14.20
CA ASP A 409 -2.09 4.52 -15.11
C ASP A 409 -2.09 4.13 -16.60
N GLY A 410 -2.89 3.12 -16.95
CA GLY A 410 -2.99 2.57 -18.30
C GLY A 410 -1.71 1.97 -18.88
N ASN A 411 -0.58 1.94 -18.16
CA ASN A 411 0.73 1.55 -18.68
C ASN A 411 1.30 0.27 -18.07
N ASN A 412 1.02 0.02 -16.82
CA ASN A 412 1.53 -1.11 -16.08
C ASN A 412 0.42 -1.72 -15.23
N VAL A 413 0.71 -2.86 -14.67
CA VAL A 413 -0.17 -3.50 -13.69
C VAL A 413 0.53 -3.64 -12.36
N GLU A 414 -0.24 -3.56 -11.31
CA GLU A 414 0.15 -4.04 -10.00
C GLU A 414 -0.26 -5.50 -9.88
N ILE A 415 0.64 -6.32 -9.35
CA ILE A 415 0.42 -7.74 -9.05
C ILE A 415 0.64 -7.95 -7.58
N THR A 416 -0.38 -8.42 -6.89
CA THR A 416 -0.18 -8.98 -5.55
C THR A 416 0.42 -10.38 -5.71
N CYS A 417 1.70 -10.53 -5.44
CA CYS A 417 2.39 -11.82 -5.39
C CYS A 417 2.49 -12.28 -3.97
N GLY A 418 2.12 -13.51 -3.67
CA GLY A 418 2.14 -13.90 -2.30
C GLY A 418 2.29 -15.37 -2.03
N PHE A 419 2.75 -15.60 -0.83
CA PHE A 419 2.73 -16.88 -0.17
C PHE A 419 1.88 -16.75 1.08
N THR A 420 0.66 -17.25 1.02
CA THR A 420 -0.27 -17.18 2.15
C THR A 420 -0.22 -18.49 2.90
N SER A 421 0.25 -18.45 4.13
CA SER A 421 0.35 -19.62 4.98
C SER A 421 -0.26 -19.36 6.35
N PHE A 422 -0.71 -20.43 7.00
CA PHE A 422 -1.16 -20.37 8.38
C PHE A 422 0.06 -20.45 9.31
N TRP A 423 0.24 -19.41 10.10
CA TRP A 423 1.19 -19.39 11.20
C TRP A 423 0.52 -20.03 12.41
N SER A 424 0.50 -21.33 12.41
CA SER A 424 0.30 -22.24 13.53
C SER A 424 -0.33 -21.72 14.84
N TYR A 425 -1.64 -21.51 14.85
CA TYR A 425 -2.40 -21.48 16.09
C TYR A 425 -3.46 -22.59 16.16
N TYR A 426 -3.23 -23.70 15.49
CA TYR A 426 -4.22 -24.78 15.51
C TYR A 426 -4.42 -25.35 16.92
N ASP A 427 -3.36 -25.35 17.73
CA ASP A 427 -3.38 -25.82 19.13
C ASP A 427 -2.81 -24.77 20.13
N GLY A 428 -2.67 -23.52 19.69
CA GLY A 428 -2.06 -22.45 20.48
C GLY A 428 -0.53 -22.48 20.57
N LYS A 429 0.13 -23.39 19.84
CA LYS A 429 1.59 -23.46 19.77
C LYS A 429 2.12 -22.75 18.52
N ILE A 430 3.24 -22.07 18.67
CA ILE A 430 4.02 -21.53 17.53
C ILE A 430 5.03 -22.59 17.13
N TYR A 431 4.88 -23.12 15.92
CA TYR A 431 5.86 -24.07 15.37
C TYR A 431 6.94 -23.28 14.63
N LYS A 432 8.05 -23.06 15.31
CA LYS A 432 9.17 -22.27 14.81
C LYS A 432 9.70 -22.79 13.45
N GLU A 433 9.72 -24.10 13.25
CA GLU A 433 10.11 -24.71 11.98
C GLU A 433 9.18 -24.35 10.81
N ILE A 434 7.89 -24.16 11.07
CA ILE A 434 6.92 -23.72 10.07
C ILE A 434 7.11 -22.24 9.75
N GLU A 435 7.37 -21.41 10.74
CA GLU A 435 7.71 -20.01 10.55
C GLU A 435 8.96 -19.87 9.67
N GLU A 436 10.03 -20.58 10.00
CA GLU A 436 11.28 -20.57 9.23
C GLU A 436 11.07 -21.08 7.80
N LEU A 437 10.27 -22.14 7.62
CA LEU A 437 9.96 -22.70 6.31
C LEU A 437 9.11 -21.73 5.47
N ASN A 438 8.10 -21.10 6.07
CA ASN A 438 7.28 -20.08 5.41
C ASN A 438 8.13 -18.89 4.92
N ILE A 439 9.01 -18.37 5.76
CA ILE A 439 9.93 -17.28 5.39
C ILE A 439 10.88 -17.73 4.28
N LYS A 440 11.43 -18.94 4.34
CA LYS A 440 12.28 -19.50 3.30
C LYS A 440 11.58 -19.57 1.94
N LEU A 441 10.36 -20.12 1.92
CA LEU A 441 9.55 -20.25 0.70
C LEU A 441 9.20 -18.88 0.14
N TRP A 442 8.75 -17.95 0.98
CA TRP A 442 8.43 -16.60 0.55
C TRP A 442 9.64 -15.88 -0.05
N LYS A 443 10.82 -15.94 0.60
CA LYS A 443 12.06 -15.38 0.05
C LYS A 443 12.40 -15.97 -1.32
N SER A 444 12.25 -17.28 -1.48
CA SER A 444 12.50 -17.99 -2.74
C SER A 444 11.57 -17.48 -3.85
N LEU A 445 10.27 -17.33 -3.55
CA LEU A 445 9.28 -16.80 -4.48
C LEU A 445 9.62 -15.36 -4.89
N LEU A 446 9.89 -14.49 -3.92
CA LEU A 446 10.21 -13.09 -4.19
C LEU A 446 11.46 -12.94 -5.05
N LYS A 447 12.50 -13.73 -4.76
CA LYS A 447 13.71 -13.73 -5.58
C LYS A 447 13.38 -14.10 -7.03
N ARG A 448 12.61 -15.17 -7.25
CA ARG A 448 12.20 -15.61 -8.57
C ARG A 448 11.40 -14.56 -9.33
N VAL A 449 10.44 -13.92 -8.68
CA VAL A 449 9.64 -12.83 -9.29
C VAL A 449 10.51 -11.61 -9.60
N THR A 450 11.49 -11.29 -8.74
CA THR A 450 12.43 -10.18 -8.97
C THR A 450 13.27 -10.37 -10.25
N GLU A 451 13.61 -11.61 -10.59
CA GLU A 451 14.39 -11.94 -11.81
C GLU A 451 13.65 -11.57 -13.11
N HIS A 452 12.33 -11.36 -13.06
CA HIS A 452 11.55 -10.80 -14.18
C HIS A 452 11.66 -9.29 -14.35
N GLY A 453 12.41 -8.58 -13.49
CA GLY A 453 12.59 -7.13 -13.57
C GLY A 453 11.43 -6.31 -13.08
N VAL A 454 10.64 -6.85 -12.16
CA VAL A 454 9.53 -6.14 -11.52
C VAL A 454 10.02 -5.07 -10.55
N GLN A 455 9.16 -4.08 -10.28
CA GLN A 455 9.39 -3.08 -9.25
C GLN A 455 8.52 -3.38 -8.03
N TRP A 456 9.15 -3.74 -6.92
CA TRP A 456 8.45 -3.91 -5.67
C TRP A 456 8.04 -2.57 -5.07
N TYR A 457 6.86 -2.51 -4.50
CA TYR A 457 6.39 -1.37 -3.72
C TYR A 457 5.86 -1.81 -2.35
N MET A 458 5.41 -0.90 -1.53
CA MET A 458 5.05 -1.17 -0.12
C MET A 458 6.15 -1.92 0.66
N MET A 459 7.38 -1.46 0.51
CA MET A 459 8.59 -2.17 0.93
C MET A 459 8.65 -2.50 2.43
N GLY A 460 7.98 -1.73 3.29
CA GLY A 460 7.92 -1.97 4.73
C GLY A 460 9.29 -2.17 5.40
N ASP A 461 9.28 -2.90 6.50
CA ASP A 461 10.51 -3.12 7.28
C ASP A 461 11.34 -4.29 6.71
N TYR A 462 10.70 -5.42 6.50
CA TYR A 462 11.38 -6.63 6.06
C TYR A 462 11.72 -6.61 4.56
N MET A 463 10.75 -6.23 3.73
CA MET A 463 10.93 -6.18 2.28
C MET A 463 12.05 -5.24 1.85
N SER A 464 12.14 -4.06 2.48
CA SER A 464 13.21 -3.10 2.17
C SER A 464 14.63 -3.67 2.39
N ARG A 465 14.79 -4.53 3.39
CA ARG A 465 16.04 -5.24 3.66
C ARG A 465 16.25 -6.39 2.69
N LEU A 466 15.20 -7.19 2.49
CA LEU A 466 15.25 -8.34 1.60
C LEU A 466 15.63 -7.95 0.17
N MET A 467 15.12 -6.84 -0.36
CA MET A 467 15.46 -6.37 -1.71
C MET A 467 16.95 -6.02 -1.86
N VAL A 468 17.60 -5.55 -0.80
CA VAL A 468 19.05 -5.37 -0.77
C VAL A 468 19.76 -6.73 -0.75
N ASP A 469 19.29 -7.65 0.11
CA ASP A 469 19.94 -8.96 0.31
C ASP A 469 19.89 -9.85 -0.95
N ILE A 470 18.82 -9.75 -1.75
CA ILE A 470 18.68 -10.50 -3.02
C ILE A 470 19.26 -9.78 -4.23
N GLY A 471 19.83 -8.57 -4.04
CA GLY A 471 20.45 -7.81 -5.13
C GLY A 471 19.46 -7.21 -6.14
N ALA A 472 18.28 -6.77 -5.67
CA ALA A 472 17.25 -6.18 -6.54
C ALA A 472 17.61 -4.79 -7.09
N TYR A 473 18.60 -4.12 -6.50
CA TYR A 473 19.05 -2.77 -6.90
C TYR A 473 20.36 -2.84 -7.68
N SER A 474 20.54 -1.96 -8.67
CA SER A 474 21.89 -1.69 -9.17
C SER A 474 22.75 -1.06 -8.07
N GLU A 475 24.06 -1.30 -8.11
CA GLU A 475 24.98 -0.77 -7.11
C GLU A 475 24.96 0.77 -7.06
N GLU A 476 24.89 1.40 -8.23
CA GLU A 476 24.86 2.86 -8.38
C GLU A 476 23.60 3.45 -7.78
N TYR A 477 22.41 2.85 -8.04
CA TYR A 477 21.15 3.32 -7.51
C TYR A 477 21.11 3.18 -5.97
N TYR A 478 21.54 2.04 -5.45
CA TYR A 478 21.60 1.80 -4.02
C TYR A 478 22.56 2.76 -3.31
N THR A 479 23.74 2.99 -3.92
CA THR A 479 24.73 3.96 -3.41
C THR A 479 24.17 5.38 -3.39
N LEU A 480 23.44 5.80 -4.43
CA LEU A 480 22.78 7.10 -4.48
C LEU A 480 21.72 7.21 -3.37
N MET A 481 20.85 6.23 -3.22
CA MET A 481 19.82 6.22 -2.14
C MET A 481 20.46 6.36 -0.76
N LYS A 482 21.51 5.59 -0.50
CA LYS A 482 22.27 5.64 0.78
C LYS A 482 22.96 6.98 0.98
N GLY A 483 23.51 7.56 -0.10
CA GLY A 483 24.13 8.90 -0.08
C GLY A 483 23.13 10.00 0.29
N ILE A 484 21.94 9.97 -0.31
CA ILE A 484 20.84 10.90 0.03
C ILE A 484 20.42 10.73 1.51
N LYS A 485 20.26 9.47 1.93
CA LYS A 485 19.94 9.18 3.34
C LYS A 485 20.98 9.78 4.29
N LYS A 486 22.25 9.58 4.02
CA LYS A 486 23.35 10.11 4.84
C LYS A 486 23.40 11.63 4.85
N LEU A 487 23.04 12.27 3.72
CA LEU A 487 22.96 13.73 3.63
C LEU A 487 21.83 14.30 4.51
N LEU A 488 20.65 13.70 4.48
CA LEU A 488 19.46 14.16 5.20
C LEU A 488 19.41 13.70 6.66
N ASP A 489 20.03 12.57 6.96
CA ASP A 489 20.02 11.90 8.27
C ASP A 489 21.42 11.39 8.62
N PRO A 490 22.35 12.28 8.97
CA PRO A 490 23.76 11.91 9.23
C PRO A 490 23.92 10.85 10.33
N ASN A 491 23.04 10.86 11.34
CA ASN A 491 23.05 9.95 12.49
C ASN A 491 22.14 8.72 12.27
N MET A 492 21.51 8.58 11.07
CA MET A 492 20.66 7.46 10.71
C MET A 492 19.56 7.17 11.76
N ILE A 493 18.96 8.20 12.33
CA ILE A 493 17.95 8.03 13.38
C ILE A 493 16.56 7.66 12.82
N LEU A 494 16.18 8.21 11.65
CA LEU A 494 14.82 8.04 11.12
C LEU A 494 14.66 6.70 10.42
N SER A 495 13.68 5.91 10.86
CA SER A 495 13.37 4.57 10.31
C SER A 495 14.61 3.67 10.20
N ARG A 496 15.43 3.68 11.25
CA ARG A 496 16.69 2.92 11.34
C ARG A 496 16.48 1.44 11.02
N GLY A 497 17.39 0.87 10.23
CA GLY A 497 17.38 -0.56 9.84
C GLY A 497 16.70 -0.84 8.52
N LYS A 498 15.88 0.06 7.96
CA LYS A 498 15.32 -0.11 6.61
C LYS A 498 16.40 -0.02 5.55
N PHE A 499 16.24 -0.77 4.46
CA PHE A 499 17.16 -0.84 3.32
C PHE A 499 18.61 -1.22 3.69
N ASN A 500 18.84 -1.79 4.86
CA ASN A 500 20.20 -2.12 5.37
C ASN A 500 21.17 -0.91 5.35
N PHE A 501 20.64 0.33 5.48
CA PHE A 501 21.52 1.52 5.51
C PHE A 501 22.31 1.64 6.79
N TRP A 502 21.79 1.07 7.88
CA TRP A 502 22.45 0.99 9.17
C TRP A 502 23.06 -0.39 9.38
N ASP A 503 24.33 -0.41 9.70
CA ASP A 503 25.10 -1.62 10.03
C ASP A 503 25.37 -1.66 11.54
N GLU A 504 24.65 -2.53 12.25
CA GLU A 504 24.78 -2.67 13.71
C GLU A 504 26.20 -3.12 14.12
N SER A 505 26.94 -3.81 13.23
CA SER A 505 28.31 -4.25 13.49
C SER A 505 29.35 -3.11 13.53
N LYS A 506 28.93 -1.89 13.15
CA LYS A 506 29.77 -0.68 13.15
C LYS A 506 29.38 0.33 14.23
N SER A 507 28.45 -0.03 15.10
CA SER A 507 28.06 0.79 16.26
C SER A 507 28.93 0.37 17.45
N GLU A 508 30.16 0.88 17.48
CA GLU A 508 30.96 0.99 18.71
C GLU A 508 30.70 2.32 19.40
#